data_0425156184516d9d713f801966a06f04
#
_entry.id   0425156184516d9d713f801966a06f04
#
_cell.length_a   1.000
_cell.length_b   1.000
_cell.length_c   1.000
_cell.angle_alpha   90.00
_cell.angle_beta   90.00
_cell.angle_gamma   90.00
#
_symmetry.space_group_name_H-M   'P 1'
#
loop_
_entity.id
_entity.type
_entity.pdbx_description
1 polymer ?
#
loop_
_entity_poly.entity_id
_entity_poly.type
_entity_poly.pdbx_seq_one_letter_code
_entity_poly.pdbx_strand_id
1 'polypeptide(L)'
;MAVFQTSNLSPGLWAIWDEGINLYLIAGKDRAVLLDSGFGSFDGLRQHCETLCGLPVDLIHTHAHGDHTGGDGAWSEAWLHPAEWADYRRARGEAMVLHPLEEGMALELGERTLEVLHLPGHTQGSVALLDRANRLLFSGDTVMAQPVFLFTPSSSPTHYRSSLQRLQALSCAYDMVYPCHERFPLEPAPALEALLDCVDQALEADPKKLTTFDLNMGFALVRFAGYQKDGFAVATGELGPVPFPA
;
A
#
# COMPACT_ATOMS: atom_id res chain seq x y z
N MET A 1 22.98 -14.35 -6.63
CA MET A 1 22.25 -13.09 -6.71
C MET A 1 20.79 -13.42 -6.44
N ALA A 2 20.15 -12.76 -5.51
CA ALA A 2 18.72 -12.90 -5.31
C ALA A 2 18.02 -12.46 -6.60
N VAL A 3 17.05 -13.23 -7.06
CA VAL A 3 16.31 -12.93 -8.30
C VAL A 3 14.98 -12.34 -7.87
N PHE A 4 14.77 -11.05 -8.10
CA PHE A 4 13.47 -10.43 -7.90
C PHE A 4 12.41 -11.11 -8.80
N GLN A 5 11.33 -11.55 -8.21
CA GLN A 5 10.17 -12.00 -8.99
C GLN A 5 9.49 -10.77 -9.58
N THR A 6 9.56 -10.62 -10.88
CA THR A 6 9.07 -9.44 -11.59
C THR A 6 8.10 -9.86 -12.69
N SER A 7 6.95 -9.21 -12.73
CA SER A 7 5.92 -9.37 -13.75
C SER A 7 5.73 -8.06 -14.53
N ASN A 8 5.82 -8.11 -15.86
CA ASN A 8 5.40 -6.98 -16.68
C ASN A 8 3.87 -7.01 -16.81
N LEU A 9 3.19 -5.97 -16.33
CA LEU A 9 1.73 -5.89 -16.31
C LEU A 9 1.18 -5.18 -17.54
N SER A 10 1.89 -4.16 -18.02
CA SER A 10 1.60 -3.40 -19.25
C SER A 10 2.84 -2.57 -19.63
N PRO A 11 2.87 -1.92 -20.78
CA PRO A 11 3.97 -1.02 -21.12
C PRO A 11 4.21 0.03 -20.02
N GLY A 12 5.44 0.07 -19.50
CA GLY A 12 5.82 1.00 -18.44
C GLY A 12 5.25 0.67 -17.05
N LEU A 13 4.79 -0.55 -16.82
CA LEU A 13 4.29 -0.98 -15.51
C LEU A 13 4.76 -2.39 -15.18
N TRP A 14 5.45 -2.54 -14.05
CA TRP A 14 5.88 -3.83 -13.52
C TRP A 14 5.46 -3.97 -12.05
N ALA A 15 5.12 -5.19 -11.65
CA ALA A 15 5.04 -5.59 -10.26
C ALA A 15 6.31 -6.37 -9.90
N ILE A 16 6.92 -6.01 -8.79
CA ILE A 16 8.08 -6.67 -8.20
C ILE A 16 7.65 -7.22 -6.85
N TRP A 17 7.78 -8.52 -6.64
CA TRP A 17 7.35 -9.17 -5.41
C TRP A 17 8.51 -9.30 -4.42
N ASP A 18 8.27 -8.90 -3.16
CA ASP A 18 9.18 -9.04 -2.03
C ASP A 18 8.42 -9.58 -0.80
N GLU A 19 8.52 -10.89 -0.57
CA GLU A 19 8.02 -11.60 0.65
C GLU A 19 6.59 -11.26 1.10
N GLY A 20 5.66 -11.09 0.17
CA GLY A 20 4.24 -10.84 0.48
C GLY A 20 3.77 -9.43 0.16
N ILE A 21 4.67 -8.57 -0.31
CA ILE A 21 4.33 -7.24 -0.80
C ILE A 21 4.62 -7.09 -2.29
N ASN A 22 3.76 -6.40 -3.00
CA ASN A 22 3.90 -6.01 -4.38
C ASN A 22 4.40 -4.58 -4.47
N LEU A 23 5.58 -4.38 -5.01
CA LEU A 23 6.14 -3.08 -5.34
C LEU A 23 5.79 -2.76 -6.79
N TYR A 24 5.45 -1.52 -7.08
CA TYR A 24 5.10 -1.15 -8.45
C TYR A 24 6.13 -0.18 -9.04
N LEU A 25 6.81 -0.63 -10.10
CA LEU A 25 7.65 0.24 -10.92
C LEU A 25 6.79 0.82 -12.04
N ILE A 26 6.65 2.14 -12.03
CA ILE A 26 5.78 2.89 -12.94
C ILE A 26 6.65 3.86 -13.73
N ALA A 27 6.79 3.61 -15.03
CA ALA A 27 7.63 4.41 -15.92
C ALA A 27 6.78 5.27 -16.85
N GLY A 28 7.20 6.53 -17.00
CA GLY A 28 6.83 7.39 -18.11
C GLY A 28 7.90 7.37 -19.19
N LYS A 29 8.09 8.50 -19.86
CA LYS A 29 9.09 8.66 -20.91
C LYS A 29 10.46 9.13 -20.37
N ASP A 30 10.43 9.98 -19.36
CA ASP A 30 11.63 10.71 -18.91
C ASP A 30 12.18 10.17 -17.59
N ARG A 31 11.31 9.58 -16.74
CA ARG A 31 11.64 9.02 -15.43
C ARG A 31 10.64 7.94 -15.02
N ALA A 32 11.00 7.20 -14.00
CA ALA A 32 10.13 6.21 -13.37
C ALA A 32 10.03 6.46 -11.85
N VAL A 33 8.99 5.91 -11.24
CA VAL A 33 8.85 5.85 -9.78
C VAL A 33 8.74 4.39 -9.36
N LEU A 34 9.38 4.05 -8.24
CA LEU A 34 9.11 2.82 -7.51
C LEU A 34 8.17 3.18 -6.35
N LEU A 35 7.02 2.55 -6.30
CA LEU A 35 6.07 2.68 -5.20
C LEU A 35 6.36 1.60 -4.18
N ASP A 36 6.81 2.04 -3.01
CA ASP A 36 7.32 1.26 -1.88
C ASP A 36 8.62 0.47 -2.19
N SER A 37 9.31 0.01 -1.15
CA SER A 37 10.61 -0.66 -1.27
C SER A 37 10.65 -2.05 -0.64
N GLY A 38 9.52 -2.53 -0.10
CA GLY A 38 9.41 -3.86 0.48
C GLY A 38 10.06 -3.99 1.85
N PHE A 39 10.28 -5.23 2.26
CA PHE A 39 10.99 -5.57 3.50
C PHE A 39 12.49 -5.32 3.42
N GLY A 40 13.04 -5.15 2.21
CA GLY A 40 14.48 -5.08 1.99
C GLY A 40 15.15 -6.45 1.98
N SER A 41 14.41 -7.48 1.60
CA SER A 41 14.89 -8.86 1.56
C SER A 41 15.99 -9.09 0.53
N PHE A 42 16.13 -8.17 -0.44
CA PHE A 42 17.08 -8.31 -1.53
C PHE A 42 17.90 -7.04 -1.77
N ASP A 43 19.21 -7.21 -1.93
CA ASP A 43 20.09 -6.14 -2.37
C ASP A 43 19.90 -5.82 -3.85
N GLY A 44 20.08 -4.55 -4.23
CA GLY A 44 20.12 -4.12 -5.63
C GLY A 44 18.75 -3.79 -6.24
N LEU A 45 17.72 -3.54 -5.43
CA LEU A 45 16.37 -3.19 -5.89
C LEU A 45 16.37 -2.00 -6.86
N ARG A 46 17.06 -0.91 -6.53
CA ARG A 46 17.17 0.27 -7.40
C ARG A 46 17.77 -0.08 -8.75
N GLN A 47 18.90 -0.78 -8.75
CA GLN A 47 19.57 -1.17 -9.99
C GLN A 47 18.69 -2.11 -10.84
N HIS A 48 17.95 -3.00 -10.20
CA HIS A 48 16.99 -3.87 -10.87
C HIS A 48 15.90 -3.04 -11.58
N CYS A 49 15.29 -2.08 -10.89
CA CYS A 49 14.28 -1.17 -11.45
C CYS A 49 14.82 -0.34 -12.61
N GLU A 50 16.00 0.27 -12.44
CA GLU A 50 16.67 1.06 -13.50
C GLU A 50 17.02 0.21 -14.71
N THR A 51 17.37 -1.07 -14.51
CA THR A 51 17.63 -2.02 -15.61
C THR A 51 16.34 -2.38 -16.35
N LEU A 52 15.21 -2.53 -15.66
CA LEU A 52 13.91 -2.86 -16.26
C LEU A 52 13.37 -1.73 -17.14
N CYS A 53 13.43 -0.51 -16.67
CA CYS A 53 12.83 0.63 -17.37
C CYS A 53 13.81 1.46 -18.19
N GLY A 54 15.13 1.35 -17.93
CA GLY A 54 16.16 2.15 -18.60
C GLY A 54 16.16 3.63 -18.20
N LEU A 55 15.53 4.00 -17.09
CA LEU A 55 15.31 5.38 -16.62
C LEU A 55 15.78 5.56 -15.19
N PRO A 56 16.05 6.81 -14.74
CA PRO A 56 16.20 7.14 -13.33
C PRO A 56 14.92 6.79 -12.58
N VAL A 57 15.06 6.20 -11.36
CA VAL A 57 13.94 5.75 -10.53
C VAL A 57 13.92 6.51 -9.22
N ASP A 58 12.84 7.26 -9.01
CA ASP A 58 12.55 7.93 -7.74
C ASP A 58 11.80 6.98 -6.82
N LEU A 59 11.99 7.11 -5.50
CA LEU A 59 11.30 6.30 -4.49
C LEU A 59 10.13 7.07 -3.88
N ILE A 60 8.96 6.42 -3.85
CA ILE A 60 7.75 6.96 -3.26
C ILE A 60 7.19 5.94 -2.29
N HIS A 61 6.81 6.34 -1.09
CA HIS A 61 6.15 5.49 -0.13
C HIS A 61 4.67 5.81 0.01
N THR A 62 3.86 4.76 0.03
CA THR A 62 2.43 4.88 0.35
C THR A 62 2.20 5.26 1.80
N HIS A 63 3.03 4.74 2.71
CA HIS A 63 3.06 5.03 4.14
C HIS A 63 4.35 4.49 4.79
N ALA A 64 4.53 4.66 6.11
CA ALA A 64 5.81 4.41 6.78
C ALA A 64 5.96 3.03 7.43
N HIS A 65 5.09 2.05 7.17
CA HIS A 65 5.27 0.72 7.74
C HIS A 65 6.53 0.02 7.21
N GLY A 66 7.05 -0.91 8.00
CA GLY A 66 8.36 -1.51 7.78
C GLY A 66 8.50 -2.33 6.49
N ASP A 67 7.42 -2.95 6.07
CA ASP A 67 7.30 -3.71 4.84
C ASP A 67 7.17 -2.85 3.57
N HIS A 68 6.93 -1.54 3.72
CA HIS A 68 6.91 -0.57 2.64
C HIS A 68 8.21 0.21 2.52
N THR A 69 9.02 0.27 3.60
CA THR A 69 10.21 1.13 3.68
C THR A 69 11.51 0.36 3.92
N GLY A 70 11.47 -0.99 3.91
CA GLY A 70 12.60 -1.84 4.26
C GLY A 70 13.77 -1.79 3.29
N GLY A 71 13.50 -1.62 2.00
CA GLY A 71 14.49 -1.67 0.93
C GLY A 71 15.08 -0.32 0.52
N ASP A 72 14.96 0.71 1.35
CA ASP A 72 15.36 2.10 1.05
C ASP A 72 16.85 2.31 0.80
N GLY A 73 17.69 1.40 1.25
CA GLY A 73 19.14 1.59 1.36
C GLY A 73 19.90 2.02 0.09
N ALA A 74 19.27 1.93 -1.09
CA ALA A 74 19.86 2.35 -2.35
C ALA A 74 19.49 3.79 -2.76
N TRP A 75 18.61 4.44 -2.00
CA TRP A 75 18.19 5.83 -2.23
C TRP A 75 18.69 6.75 -1.11
N SER A 76 18.96 8.00 -1.41
CA SER A 76 19.26 9.05 -0.44
C SER A 76 18.07 9.96 -0.16
N GLU A 77 17.04 9.86 -0.97
CA GLU A 77 15.83 10.67 -0.88
C GLU A 77 14.59 9.86 -1.30
N ALA A 78 13.44 10.16 -0.67
CA ALA A 78 12.15 9.55 -0.96
C ALA A 78 11.01 10.56 -0.76
N TRP A 79 9.88 10.33 -1.42
CA TRP A 79 8.65 11.08 -1.22
C TRP A 79 7.74 10.31 -0.27
N LEU A 80 7.27 10.99 0.78
CA LEU A 80 6.41 10.43 1.81
C LEU A 80 5.53 11.52 2.39
N HIS A 81 4.26 11.21 2.69
CA HIS A 81 3.36 12.17 3.30
C HIS A 81 3.91 12.67 4.65
N PRO A 82 3.89 14.00 4.94
CA PRO A 82 4.49 14.57 6.15
C PRO A 82 3.99 13.97 7.46
N ALA A 83 2.74 13.49 7.53
CA ALA A 83 2.20 12.82 8.72
C ALA A 83 2.93 11.51 9.07
N GLU A 84 3.66 10.91 8.13
CA GLU A 84 4.41 9.66 8.29
C GLU A 84 5.88 9.88 8.70
N TRP A 85 6.41 11.10 8.59
CA TRP A 85 7.84 11.37 8.78
C TRP A 85 8.36 10.97 10.16
N ALA A 86 7.56 11.19 11.21
CA ALA A 86 7.96 10.83 12.57
C ALA A 86 8.09 9.32 12.76
N ASP A 87 7.16 8.54 12.19
CA ASP A 87 7.18 7.09 12.27
C ASP A 87 8.28 6.50 11.39
N TYR A 88 8.48 7.04 10.19
CA TYR A 88 9.59 6.69 9.31
C TYR A 88 10.94 6.90 10.02
N ARG A 89 11.20 8.10 10.55
CA ARG A 89 12.46 8.42 11.24
C ARG A 89 12.71 7.57 12.47
N ARG A 90 11.65 7.25 13.20
CA ARG A 90 11.75 6.33 14.35
C ARG A 90 12.21 4.93 13.91
N ALA A 91 11.73 4.44 12.77
CA ALA A 91 12.03 3.10 12.26
C ALA A 91 13.34 3.02 11.47
N ARG A 92 13.67 4.06 10.68
CA ARG A 92 14.76 4.05 9.69
C ARG A 92 15.88 5.05 9.99
N GLY A 93 15.69 5.98 10.94
CA GLY A 93 16.66 7.04 11.26
C GLY A 93 16.52 8.26 10.36
N GLU A 94 17.50 9.18 10.48
CA GLU A 94 17.44 10.52 9.88
C GLU A 94 18.22 10.64 8.54
N ALA A 95 18.79 9.55 8.04
CA ALA A 95 19.70 9.62 6.88
C ALA A 95 18.99 9.92 5.54
N MET A 96 17.71 9.53 5.43
CA MET A 96 16.90 9.76 4.24
C MET A 96 16.41 11.20 4.18
N VAL A 97 16.58 11.86 3.04
CA VAL A 97 15.92 13.13 2.75
C VAL A 97 14.48 12.85 2.35
N LEU A 98 13.53 13.29 3.18
CA LEU A 98 12.11 13.11 2.90
C LEU A 98 11.55 14.37 2.22
N HIS A 99 10.93 14.17 1.06
CA HIS A 99 10.17 15.19 0.35
C HIS A 99 8.68 15.03 0.65
N PRO A 100 7.94 16.14 0.78
CA PRO A 100 6.51 16.06 1.05
C PRO A 100 5.75 15.46 -0.15
N LEU A 101 4.91 14.48 0.13
CA LEU A 101 3.97 13.89 -0.82
C LEU A 101 2.56 14.22 -0.34
N GLU A 102 1.93 15.20 -0.96
CA GLU A 102 0.69 15.79 -0.46
C GLU A 102 -0.46 15.62 -1.46
N GLU A 103 -1.68 15.74 -0.94
CA GLU A 103 -2.93 15.69 -1.70
C GLU A 103 -2.90 16.55 -2.97
N GLY A 104 -3.28 15.96 -4.09
CA GLY A 104 -3.43 16.66 -5.36
C GLY A 104 -2.12 16.95 -6.09
N MET A 105 -0.96 16.54 -5.54
CA MET A 105 0.30 16.64 -6.27
C MET A 105 0.24 15.79 -7.54
N ALA A 106 0.80 16.31 -8.63
CA ALA A 106 0.97 15.62 -9.89
C ALA A 106 2.45 15.22 -10.05
N LEU A 107 2.71 13.94 -10.14
CA LEU A 107 4.03 13.37 -10.40
C LEU A 107 4.19 13.19 -11.91
N GLU A 108 4.94 14.08 -12.54
CA GLU A 108 5.15 14.07 -13.99
C GLU A 108 6.31 13.14 -14.35
N LEU A 109 6.03 12.07 -15.10
CA LEU A 109 7.02 11.09 -15.53
C LEU A 109 7.42 11.21 -17.01
N GLY A 110 6.89 12.23 -17.71
CA GLY A 110 6.97 12.37 -19.16
C GLY A 110 5.97 11.45 -19.87
N GLU A 111 4.95 12.04 -20.50
CA GLU A 111 3.81 11.35 -21.14
C GLU A 111 2.96 10.47 -20.20
N ARG A 112 3.24 10.49 -18.89
CA ARG A 112 2.49 9.82 -17.83
C ARG A 112 2.49 10.68 -16.57
N THR A 113 1.33 10.88 -15.99
CA THR A 113 1.13 11.67 -14.76
C THR A 113 0.44 10.80 -13.72
N LEU A 114 0.94 10.80 -12.49
CA LEU A 114 0.31 10.15 -11.36
C LEU A 114 -0.18 11.23 -10.38
N GLU A 115 -1.46 11.19 -10.02
CA GLU A 115 -2.06 12.08 -9.04
C GLU A 115 -1.97 11.46 -7.65
N VAL A 116 -1.53 12.22 -6.67
CA VAL A 116 -1.47 11.79 -5.26
C VAL A 116 -2.83 12.00 -4.60
N LEU A 117 -3.38 10.93 -4.04
CA LEU A 117 -4.60 10.96 -3.23
C LEU A 117 -4.23 10.67 -1.78
N HIS A 118 -4.43 11.62 -0.87
CA HIS A 118 -4.27 11.39 0.57
C HIS A 118 -5.51 10.66 1.10
N LEU A 119 -5.30 9.46 1.63
CA LEU A 119 -6.35 8.53 2.06
C LEU A 119 -6.08 8.03 3.49
N PRO A 120 -6.18 8.91 4.50
CA PRO A 120 -5.89 8.53 5.88
C PRO A 120 -6.85 7.45 6.39
N GLY A 121 -6.34 6.61 7.29
CA GLY A 121 -7.17 5.59 7.94
C GLY A 121 -6.39 4.37 8.36
N HIS A 122 -5.70 3.69 7.45
CA HIS A 122 -4.73 2.66 7.80
C HIS A 122 -3.56 3.29 8.57
N THR A 123 -2.98 4.37 8.04
CA THR A 123 -2.16 5.33 8.77
C THR A 123 -2.68 6.76 8.54
N GLN A 124 -2.14 7.75 9.28
CA GLN A 124 -2.55 9.15 9.11
C GLN A 124 -2.09 9.76 7.80
N GLY A 125 -0.99 9.28 7.26
CA GLY A 125 -0.40 9.79 6.03
C GLY A 125 -0.51 8.83 4.84
N SER A 126 -1.35 7.80 4.91
CA SER A 126 -1.56 6.87 3.79
C SER A 126 -1.95 7.61 2.53
N VAL A 127 -1.27 7.30 1.42
CA VAL A 127 -1.57 7.85 0.09
C VAL A 127 -1.78 6.73 -0.93
N ALA A 128 -2.51 7.07 -1.98
CA ALA A 128 -2.61 6.27 -3.20
C ALA A 128 -2.14 7.10 -4.40
N LEU A 129 -1.72 6.42 -5.47
CA LEU A 129 -1.40 7.07 -6.74
C LEU A 129 -2.46 6.71 -7.79
N LEU A 130 -3.03 7.72 -8.41
CA LEU A 130 -4.04 7.58 -9.46
C LEU A 130 -3.43 7.92 -10.83
N ASP A 131 -3.39 6.93 -11.70
CA ASP A 131 -3.07 7.08 -13.12
C ASP A 131 -4.38 7.21 -13.91
N ARG A 132 -4.85 8.44 -14.09
CA ARG A 132 -6.12 8.69 -14.78
C ARG A 132 -6.10 8.27 -16.24
N ALA A 133 -4.96 8.45 -16.91
CA ALA A 133 -4.84 8.14 -18.32
C ALA A 133 -4.97 6.63 -18.60
N ASN A 134 -4.39 5.81 -17.73
CA ASN A 134 -4.44 4.35 -17.83
C ASN A 134 -5.56 3.73 -16.96
N ARG A 135 -6.31 4.56 -16.21
CA ARG A 135 -7.41 4.16 -15.33
C ARG A 135 -7.01 3.14 -14.26
N LEU A 136 -5.85 3.41 -13.61
CA LEU A 136 -5.26 2.55 -12.58
C LEU A 136 -5.17 3.30 -11.24
N LEU A 137 -5.48 2.63 -10.14
CA LEU A 137 -5.28 3.11 -8.79
C LEU A 137 -4.28 2.19 -8.06
N PHE A 138 -3.17 2.74 -7.61
CA PHE A 138 -2.21 2.06 -6.73
C PHE A 138 -2.54 2.44 -5.29
N SER A 139 -3.17 1.54 -4.55
CA SER A 139 -3.88 1.89 -3.31
C SER A 139 -3.04 1.76 -2.04
N GLY A 140 -1.81 1.23 -2.12
CA GLY A 140 -1.10 0.82 -0.90
C GLY A 140 -1.95 -0.16 -0.10
N ASP A 141 -2.07 0.09 1.19
CA ASP A 141 -2.87 -0.72 2.13
C ASP A 141 -4.28 -0.17 2.36
N THR A 142 -4.71 0.81 1.56
CA THR A 142 -6.06 1.36 1.71
C THR A 142 -7.14 0.43 1.14
N VAL A 143 -6.87 -0.22 0.00
CA VAL A 143 -7.82 -1.17 -0.63
C VAL A 143 -7.04 -2.42 -0.99
N MET A 144 -7.22 -3.50 -0.23
CA MET A 144 -6.54 -4.79 -0.46
C MET A 144 -7.41 -5.96 -0.05
N ALA A 145 -7.09 -7.17 -0.53
CA ALA A 145 -7.82 -8.38 -0.18
C ALA A 145 -7.41 -8.95 1.19
N GLN A 146 -6.19 -8.63 1.67
CA GLN A 146 -5.81 -8.91 3.06
C GLN A 146 -6.56 -7.99 4.04
N PRO A 147 -6.68 -8.40 5.32
CA PRO A 147 -7.26 -7.54 6.33
C PRO A 147 -6.51 -6.23 6.51
N VAL A 148 -7.20 -5.11 6.34
CA VAL A 148 -6.64 -3.78 6.61
C VAL A 148 -6.54 -3.57 8.10
N PHE A 149 -5.36 -3.27 8.62
CA PHE A 149 -5.14 -3.05 10.05
C PHE A 149 -5.59 -1.65 10.47
N LEU A 150 -6.57 -1.60 11.37
CA LEU A 150 -7.16 -0.36 11.90
C LEU A 150 -7.08 -0.28 13.43
N PHE A 151 -6.05 -0.88 14.03
CA PHE A 151 -5.84 -0.93 15.49
C PHE A 151 -4.51 -0.34 15.95
N THR A 152 -3.69 0.15 15.03
CA THR A 152 -2.42 0.82 15.39
C THR A 152 -2.68 2.23 15.92
N PRO A 153 -1.77 2.84 16.69
CA PRO A 153 -1.94 4.22 17.16
C PRO A 153 -2.11 5.26 16.05
N SER A 154 -1.62 4.97 14.85
CA SER A 154 -1.76 5.83 13.66
C SER A 154 -3.04 5.56 12.87
N SER A 155 -3.81 4.52 13.21
CA SER A 155 -5.03 4.14 12.48
C SER A 155 -6.24 4.94 12.93
N SER A 156 -7.22 5.09 12.02
CA SER A 156 -8.52 5.71 12.30
C SER A 156 -9.62 5.09 11.43
N PRO A 157 -10.48 4.24 12.00
CA PRO A 157 -11.61 3.67 11.25
C PRO A 157 -12.52 4.74 10.64
N THR A 158 -12.71 5.87 11.32
CA THR A 158 -13.53 6.99 10.81
C THR A 158 -12.92 7.65 9.60
N HIS A 159 -11.60 7.90 9.61
CA HIS A 159 -10.89 8.45 8.44
C HIS A 159 -10.84 7.42 7.32
N TYR A 160 -10.61 6.14 7.65
CA TYR A 160 -10.60 5.05 6.67
C TYR A 160 -11.93 4.97 5.90
N ARG A 161 -13.06 5.01 6.63
CA ARG A 161 -14.39 5.07 6.02
C ARG A 161 -14.53 6.23 5.04
N SER A 162 -14.09 7.43 5.45
CA SER A 162 -14.16 8.64 4.60
C SER A 162 -13.28 8.50 3.35
N SER A 163 -12.11 7.89 3.48
CA SER A 163 -11.20 7.60 2.37
C SER A 163 -11.81 6.62 1.37
N LEU A 164 -12.46 5.55 1.84
CA LEU A 164 -13.17 4.60 0.96
C LEU A 164 -14.36 5.27 0.24
N GLN A 165 -15.13 6.11 0.93
CA GLN A 165 -16.24 6.86 0.33
C GLN A 165 -15.73 7.82 -0.76
N ARG A 166 -14.58 8.45 -0.53
CA ARG A 166 -13.91 9.28 -1.53
C ARG A 166 -13.50 8.47 -2.76
N LEU A 167 -12.89 7.30 -2.57
CA LEU A 167 -12.54 6.41 -3.68
C LEU A 167 -13.79 5.94 -4.45
N GLN A 168 -14.88 5.65 -3.76
CA GLN A 168 -16.16 5.30 -4.39
C GLN A 168 -16.69 6.46 -5.25
N ALA A 169 -16.59 7.70 -4.77
CA ALA A 169 -16.98 8.89 -5.55
C ALA A 169 -16.07 9.13 -6.78
N LEU A 170 -14.82 8.67 -6.73
CA LEU A 170 -13.85 8.74 -7.83
C LEU A 170 -13.88 7.52 -8.75
N SER A 171 -14.79 6.57 -8.58
CA SER A 171 -14.82 5.29 -9.28
C SER A 171 -14.89 5.40 -10.82
N CYS A 172 -15.33 6.54 -11.37
CA CYS A 172 -15.28 6.79 -12.80
C CYS A 172 -13.85 7.09 -13.33
N ALA A 173 -12.87 7.29 -12.46
CA ALA A 173 -11.50 7.67 -12.83
C ALA A 173 -10.55 6.47 -12.97
N TYR A 174 -10.92 5.29 -12.49
CA TYR A 174 -10.10 4.08 -12.55
C TYR A 174 -10.97 2.82 -12.70
N ASP A 175 -10.41 1.80 -13.34
CA ASP A 175 -11.07 0.52 -13.60
C ASP A 175 -10.46 -0.61 -12.77
N MET A 176 -9.20 -0.45 -12.34
CA MET A 176 -8.45 -1.47 -11.61
C MET A 176 -7.72 -0.86 -10.42
N VAL A 177 -7.67 -1.62 -9.32
CA VAL A 177 -6.91 -1.30 -8.11
C VAL A 177 -5.74 -2.25 -7.99
N TYR A 178 -4.56 -1.69 -7.74
CA TYR A 178 -3.30 -2.40 -7.52
C TYR A 178 -2.87 -2.21 -6.05
N PRO A 179 -3.22 -3.13 -5.16
CA PRO A 179 -2.82 -3.10 -3.75
C PRO A 179 -1.39 -3.58 -3.55
N CYS A 180 -0.78 -3.19 -2.44
CA CYS A 180 0.56 -3.67 -2.09
C CYS A 180 0.59 -5.13 -1.61
N HIS A 181 -0.52 -5.69 -1.11
CA HIS A 181 -0.55 -7.07 -0.62
C HIS A 181 -1.44 -7.99 -1.45
N GLU A 182 -1.00 -9.28 -1.54
CA GLU A 182 -1.70 -10.40 -2.18
C GLU A 182 -2.07 -10.19 -3.64
N ARG A 183 -3.31 -10.59 -3.99
CA ARG A 183 -3.77 -10.61 -5.38
C ARG A 183 -4.00 -9.20 -5.91
N PHE A 184 -3.63 -9.01 -7.15
CA PHE A 184 -3.90 -7.82 -7.94
C PHE A 184 -4.13 -8.22 -9.42
N PRO A 185 -4.77 -7.41 -10.25
CA PRO A 185 -5.57 -6.24 -9.84
C PRO A 185 -6.87 -6.67 -9.16
N LEU A 186 -7.49 -5.73 -8.44
CA LEU A 186 -8.83 -5.87 -7.87
C LEU A 186 -9.83 -5.05 -8.67
N GLU A 187 -11.06 -5.55 -8.76
CA GLU A 187 -12.20 -4.76 -9.23
C GLU A 187 -12.62 -3.77 -8.13
N PRO A 188 -12.72 -2.45 -8.42
CA PRO A 188 -12.94 -1.47 -7.37
C PRO A 188 -14.30 -1.58 -6.68
N ALA A 189 -15.39 -1.78 -7.41
CA ALA A 189 -16.73 -1.73 -6.86
C ALA A 189 -16.97 -2.77 -5.75
N PRO A 190 -16.73 -4.09 -5.97
CA PRO A 190 -16.93 -5.09 -4.92
C PRO A 190 -15.96 -4.92 -3.75
N ALA A 191 -14.71 -4.49 -4.00
CA ALA A 191 -13.73 -4.27 -2.95
C ALA A 191 -14.15 -3.11 -2.03
N LEU A 192 -14.53 -1.97 -2.60
CA LEU A 192 -14.96 -0.80 -1.84
C LEU A 192 -16.26 -1.06 -1.07
N GLU A 193 -17.24 -1.75 -1.66
CA GLU A 193 -18.48 -2.09 -1.00
C GLU A 193 -18.24 -3.00 0.21
N ALA A 194 -17.42 -4.04 0.05
CA ALA A 194 -17.11 -4.96 1.13
C ALA A 194 -16.32 -4.29 2.27
N LEU A 195 -15.31 -3.47 1.94
CA LEU A 195 -14.51 -2.76 2.95
C LEU A 195 -15.32 -1.67 3.67
N LEU A 196 -16.23 -0.98 2.97
CA LEU A 196 -17.16 -0.03 3.61
C LEU A 196 -18.07 -0.73 4.61
N ASP A 197 -18.64 -1.87 4.25
CA ASP A 197 -19.45 -2.66 5.17
C ASP A 197 -18.65 -3.14 6.39
N CYS A 198 -17.42 -3.61 6.19
CA CYS A 198 -16.53 -4.01 7.28
C CYS A 198 -16.20 -2.86 8.25
N VAL A 199 -15.86 -1.68 7.72
CA VAL A 199 -15.52 -0.54 8.58
C VAL A 199 -16.75 0.06 9.27
N ASP A 200 -17.92 0.03 8.63
CA ASP A 200 -19.17 0.44 9.25
C ASP A 200 -19.52 -0.46 10.46
N GLN A 201 -19.37 -1.79 10.31
CA GLN A 201 -19.51 -2.73 11.41
C GLN A 201 -18.47 -2.51 12.52
N ALA A 202 -17.23 -2.15 12.16
CA ALA A 202 -16.21 -1.81 13.14
C ALA A 202 -16.53 -0.54 13.93
N LEU A 203 -17.12 0.47 13.28
CA LEU A 203 -17.57 1.70 13.91
C LEU A 203 -18.81 1.51 14.80
N GLU A 204 -19.71 0.59 14.42
CA GLU A 204 -20.85 0.18 15.25
C GLU A 204 -20.41 -0.63 16.48
N ALA A 205 -19.20 -1.22 16.42
CA ALA A 205 -18.62 -2.09 17.45
C ALA A 205 -19.57 -3.23 17.88
N ASP A 206 -20.32 -3.82 16.93
CA ASP A 206 -21.27 -4.91 17.24
C ASP A 206 -20.52 -6.22 17.52
N PRO A 207 -20.47 -6.68 18.78
CA PRO A 207 -19.73 -7.88 19.14
C PRO A 207 -20.29 -9.17 18.53
N LYS A 208 -21.54 -9.15 18.04
CA LYS A 208 -22.15 -10.31 17.38
C LYS A 208 -21.64 -10.54 15.94
N LYS A 209 -21.09 -9.48 15.35
CA LYS A 209 -20.52 -9.52 14.00
C LYS A 209 -19.00 -9.67 14.03
N LEU A 210 -18.39 -9.56 15.22
CA LEU A 210 -16.94 -9.71 15.37
C LEU A 210 -16.51 -11.14 15.01
N THR A 211 -15.52 -11.26 14.13
CA THR A 211 -14.92 -12.52 13.71
C THR A 211 -13.45 -12.57 14.11
N THR A 212 -12.84 -13.73 13.97
CA THR A 212 -11.40 -13.89 14.10
C THR A 212 -10.83 -14.51 12.84
N PHE A 213 -9.64 -14.10 12.46
CA PHE A 213 -8.89 -14.65 11.34
C PHE A 213 -7.41 -14.72 11.66
N ASP A 214 -6.75 -15.72 11.10
CA ASP A 214 -5.33 -15.97 11.33
C ASP A 214 -4.55 -15.57 10.08
N LEU A 215 -3.50 -14.77 10.27
CA LEU A 215 -2.59 -14.35 9.19
C LEU A 215 -1.20 -14.89 9.44
N ASN A 216 -0.58 -15.42 8.39
CA ASN A 216 0.84 -15.74 8.42
C ASN A 216 1.65 -14.45 8.21
N MET A 217 2.28 -13.99 9.27
CA MET A 217 3.09 -12.77 9.28
C MET A 217 4.56 -13.04 8.89
N GLY A 218 4.85 -14.21 8.30
CA GLY A 218 6.18 -14.64 7.92
C GLY A 218 7.01 -15.22 9.08
N PHE A 219 6.88 -14.67 10.28
CA PHE A 219 7.58 -15.12 11.50
C PHE A 219 6.67 -15.91 12.46
N ALA A 220 5.37 -15.73 12.37
CA ALA A 220 4.37 -16.41 13.19
C ALA A 220 2.99 -16.38 12.51
N LEU A 221 2.15 -17.37 12.86
CA LEU A 221 0.72 -17.28 12.61
C LEU A 221 0.10 -16.44 13.73
N VAL A 222 -0.52 -15.31 13.39
CA VAL A 222 -1.07 -14.36 14.36
C VAL A 222 -2.58 -14.25 14.18
N ARG A 223 -3.31 -14.29 15.28
CA ARG A 223 -4.76 -14.15 15.31
C ARG A 223 -5.17 -12.71 15.52
N PHE A 224 -6.12 -12.27 14.71
CA PHE A 224 -6.71 -10.95 14.75
C PHE A 224 -8.21 -11.02 15.00
N ALA A 225 -8.74 -10.00 15.67
CA ALA A 225 -10.17 -9.73 15.75
C ALA A 225 -10.53 -8.66 14.73
N GLY A 226 -11.70 -8.78 14.10
CA GLY A 226 -12.15 -7.80 13.12
C GLY A 226 -13.47 -8.15 12.46
N TYR A 227 -13.74 -7.53 11.35
CA TYR A 227 -14.95 -7.68 10.56
C TYR A 227 -14.58 -8.07 9.13
N GLN A 228 -15.35 -8.97 8.53
CA GLN A 228 -15.06 -9.47 7.17
C GLN A 228 -16.33 -9.61 6.34
N LYS A 229 -16.19 -9.39 5.02
CA LYS A 229 -17.23 -9.58 4.02
C LYS A 229 -16.63 -9.87 2.66
N ASP A 230 -17.14 -10.87 1.96
CA ASP A 230 -16.84 -11.20 0.55
C ASP A 230 -15.33 -11.32 0.24
N GLY A 231 -14.54 -11.82 1.20
CA GLY A 231 -13.10 -11.99 1.05
C GLY A 231 -12.27 -10.74 1.38
N PHE A 232 -12.90 -9.68 1.90
CA PHE A 232 -12.25 -8.49 2.43
C PHE A 232 -12.46 -8.40 3.93
N ALA A 233 -11.54 -7.76 4.65
CA ALA A 233 -11.64 -7.61 6.10
C ALA A 233 -10.95 -6.34 6.61
N VAL A 234 -11.38 -5.89 7.79
CA VAL A 234 -10.64 -4.93 8.62
C VAL A 234 -10.31 -5.58 9.96
N ALA A 235 -9.06 -5.47 10.40
CA ALA A 235 -8.61 -5.92 11.70
C ALA A 235 -8.73 -4.76 12.70
N THR A 236 -9.41 -4.99 13.82
CA THR A 236 -9.62 -4.00 14.88
C THR A 236 -8.82 -4.30 16.15
N GLY A 237 -8.10 -5.43 16.19
CA GLY A 237 -7.22 -5.81 17.29
C GLY A 237 -6.42 -7.07 16.99
N GLU A 238 -5.22 -7.14 17.54
CA GLU A 238 -4.38 -8.33 17.56
C GLU A 238 -4.66 -9.14 18.82
N LEU A 239 -4.87 -10.45 18.67
CA LEU A 239 -5.14 -11.37 19.78
C LEU A 239 -3.90 -12.22 20.15
N GLY A 240 -2.82 -12.10 19.38
CA GLY A 240 -1.54 -12.74 19.62
C GLY A 240 -1.27 -13.99 18.76
N PRO A 241 -0.08 -14.62 18.95
CA PRO A 241 0.35 -15.74 18.16
C PRO A 241 -0.50 -16.99 18.42
N VAL A 242 -0.70 -17.80 17.38
CA VAL A 242 -1.35 -19.11 17.46
C VAL A 242 -0.40 -20.20 16.99
N PRO A 243 -0.49 -21.43 17.49
CA PRO A 243 0.31 -22.54 17.00
C PRO A 243 0.05 -22.79 15.52
N PHE A 244 1.11 -23.09 14.74
CA PHE A 244 0.92 -23.61 13.41
C PHE A 244 0.14 -24.91 13.47
N PRO A 245 -0.81 -25.14 12.55
CA PRO A 245 -1.48 -26.44 12.45
C PRO A 245 -0.43 -27.53 12.14
N ALA A 246 -0.53 -28.65 12.86
CA ALA A 246 0.38 -29.78 12.73
C ALA A 246 0.24 -30.48 11.36
#